data_921042a4cbffcbd03319e09dd95204c4
#
_entry.id   921042a4cbffcbd03319e09dd95204c4
#
_cell.length_a   1.000
_cell.length_b   1.000
_cell.length_c   1.000
_cell.angle_alpha   90.00
_cell.angle_beta   90.00
_cell.angle_gamma   90.00
#
_symmetry.space_group_name_H-M   'P 1'
#
loop_
_entity.id
_entity.type
_entity.pdbx_description
1 polymer ?
#
loop_
_entity_poly.entity_id
_entity_poly.type
_entity_poly.pdbx_seq_one_letter_code
_entity_poly.pdbx_strand_id
1 'polypeptide(L)' 'MSLQLHEQLKMLREERNWSLKDLSLKTQLGTEKLAAYEKGEQTPSIQTILKLSNVLEVPASNLMDGLQKA' A
#
# COMPACT_ATOMS: atom_id res chain seq x y z
N MET A 1 13.82 13.15 1.00
CA MET A 1 13.95 11.75 0.59
C MET A 1 12.58 11.15 0.38
N SER A 2 12.45 10.38 -0.68
CA SER A 2 11.16 9.75 -0.96
C SER A 2 11.14 8.36 -0.33
N LEU A 3 9.96 8.01 0.17
CA LEU A 3 9.75 6.70 0.77
C LEU A 3 9.60 5.65 -0.32
N GLN A 4 10.03 4.44 -0.02
CA GLN A 4 9.74 3.32 -0.90
C GLN A 4 8.27 2.94 -0.75
N LEU A 5 7.75 2.19 -1.74
CA LEU A 5 6.34 1.83 -1.76
C LEU A 5 5.89 1.15 -0.47
N HIS A 6 6.69 0.18 0.02
CA HIS A 6 6.28 -0.55 1.23
C HIS A 6 6.20 0.37 2.44
N GLU A 7 7.08 1.35 2.52
CA GLU A 7 7.05 2.30 3.63
C GLU A 7 5.84 3.23 3.51
N GLN A 8 5.52 3.66 2.29
CA GLN A 8 4.36 4.52 2.06
C GLN A 8 3.06 3.82 2.43
N LEU A 9 2.92 2.55 2.07
CA LEU A 9 1.71 1.81 2.37
C LEU A 9 1.48 1.71 3.87
N LYS A 10 2.52 1.37 4.60
CA LYS A 10 2.41 1.24 6.05
C LYS A 10 2.09 2.58 6.69
N MET A 11 2.80 3.64 6.26
CA MET A 11 2.59 4.97 6.82
C MET A 11 1.16 5.47 6.57
N LEU A 12 0.68 5.32 5.34
CA LEU A 12 -0.65 5.79 5.00
C LEU A 12 -1.72 5.05 5.78
N ARG A 13 -1.53 3.76 6.00
CA ARG A 13 -2.47 2.98 6.79
C ARG A 13 -2.46 3.43 8.25
N GLU A 14 -1.27 3.61 8.81
CA GLU A 14 -1.13 3.99 10.22
C GLU A 14 -1.65 5.40 10.47
N GLU A 15 -1.48 6.30 9.51
CA GLU A 15 -2.02 7.66 9.65
C GLU A 15 -3.54 7.67 9.79
N ARG A 16 -4.20 6.63 9.26
CA ARG A 16 -5.65 6.52 9.32
C ARG A 16 -6.10 5.66 10.50
N ASN A 17 -5.15 5.21 11.32
CA ASN A 17 -5.43 4.35 12.47
C ASN A 17 -6.12 3.04 12.04
N TRP A 18 -5.74 2.53 10.88
CA TRP A 18 -6.28 1.26 10.37
C TRP A 18 -5.33 0.13 10.70
N SER A 19 -5.90 -1.02 11.09
CA SER A 19 -5.14 -2.26 11.20
C SER A 19 -5.01 -2.89 9.81
N LEU A 20 -4.14 -3.90 9.71
CA LEU A 20 -4.06 -4.68 8.47
C LEU A 20 -5.41 -5.31 8.13
N LYS A 21 -6.14 -5.74 9.15
CA LYS A 21 -7.46 -6.33 8.94
C LYS A 21 -8.42 -5.28 8.37
N ASP A 22 -8.36 -4.05 8.88
CA ASP A 22 -9.20 -2.98 8.36
C ASP A 22 -8.91 -2.75 6.87
N LEU A 23 -7.64 -2.66 6.53
CA LEU A 23 -7.24 -2.44 5.14
C LEU A 23 -7.65 -3.63 4.27
N SER A 24 -7.53 -4.84 4.80
CA SER A 24 -7.94 -6.05 4.09
C SER A 24 -9.42 -6.00 3.74
N LEU A 25 -10.25 -5.60 4.70
CA LEU A 25 -11.69 -5.52 4.47
C LEU A 25 -12.03 -4.47 3.42
N LYS A 26 -11.31 -3.36 3.42
CA LYS A 26 -11.57 -2.27 2.49
C LYS A 26 -11.09 -2.57 1.07
N THR A 27 -10.03 -3.34 0.95
CA THR A 27 -9.43 -3.64 -0.35
C THR A 27 -9.81 -5.02 -0.87
N GLN A 28 -10.34 -5.88 0.00
CA GLN A 28 -10.60 -7.28 -0.31
C GLN A 28 -9.34 -8.07 -0.67
N LEU A 29 -8.20 -7.58 -0.18
CA LEU A 29 -6.93 -8.30 -0.28
C LEU A 29 -6.67 -8.99 1.05
N GLY A 30 -5.99 -10.14 1.02
CA GLY A 30 -5.69 -10.85 2.25
C GLY A 30 -4.71 -10.08 3.14
N THR A 31 -4.85 -10.24 4.47
CA THR A 31 -3.94 -9.57 5.41
C THR A 31 -2.51 -10.04 5.20
N GLU A 32 -2.30 -11.31 4.88
CA GLU A 32 -0.97 -11.84 4.63
C GLU A 32 -0.32 -11.15 3.44
N LYS A 33 -1.10 -10.92 2.39
CA LYS A 33 -0.60 -10.26 1.19
C LYS A 33 -0.24 -8.81 1.50
N LEU A 34 -1.12 -8.13 2.24
CA LEU A 34 -0.86 -6.74 2.62
C LEU A 34 0.37 -6.64 3.51
N ALA A 35 0.53 -7.57 4.44
CA ALA A 35 1.71 -7.59 5.29
C ALA A 35 2.99 -7.77 4.46
N ALA A 36 2.94 -8.63 3.45
CA ALA A 36 4.10 -8.84 2.58
C ALA A 36 4.43 -7.58 1.79
N TYR A 37 3.41 -6.85 1.34
CA TYR A 37 3.64 -5.58 0.65
C TYR A 37 4.28 -4.57 1.59
N GLU A 38 3.82 -4.49 2.83
CA GLU A 38 4.35 -3.51 3.79
C GLU A 38 5.76 -3.85 4.25
N LYS A 39 6.12 -5.13 4.20
CA LYS A 39 7.48 -5.56 4.55
C LYS A 39 8.44 -5.45 3.37
N GLY A 40 7.94 -5.18 2.18
CA GLY A 40 8.77 -5.13 0.99
C GLY A 40 9.11 -6.50 0.44
N GLU A 41 8.45 -7.55 0.90
CA GLU A 41 8.69 -8.90 0.44
C GLU A 41 8.05 -9.17 -0.91
N GLN A 42 6.95 -8.48 -1.21
CA GLN A 42 6.25 -8.59 -2.48
C GLN A 42 5.94 -7.21 -3.00
N THR A 43 5.90 -7.09 -4.31
CA THR A 43 5.54 -5.83 -4.97
C THR A 43 4.14 -5.97 -5.54
N PRO A 44 3.22 -5.05 -5.20
CA PRO A 44 1.87 -5.13 -5.75
C PRO A 44 1.85 -4.82 -7.23
N SER A 45 0.91 -5.43 -7.93
CA SER A 45 0.70 -5.14 -9.35
C SER A 45 0.11 -3.73 -9.49
N ILE A 46 0.12 -3.22 -10.74
CA ILE A 46 -0.45 -1.90 -11.01
C ILE A 46 -1.93 -1.87 -10.61
N GLN A 47 -2.67 -2.94 -10.91
CA GLN A 47 -4.08 -3.01 -10.52
C GLN A 47 -4.26 -2.95 -9.02
N THR A 48 -3.39 -3.62 -8.28
CA THR A 48 -3.43 -3.60 -6.83
C THR A 48 -3.10 -2.20 -6.31
N ILE A 49 -2.11 -1.54 -6.93
CA ILE A 49 -1.75 -0.18 -6.56
C ILE A 49 -2.94 0.77 -6.77
N LEU A 50 -3.65 0.62 -7.87
CA LEU A 50 -4.82 1.45 -8.13
C LEU A 50 -5.90 1.23 -7.07
N LYS A 51 -6.11 -0.02 -6.68
CA LYS A 51 -7.08 -0.32 -5.63
C LYS A 51 -6.65 0.29 -4.30
N LEU A 52 -5.38 0.17 -3.94
CA LEU A 52 -4.87 0.75 -2.71
C LEU A 52 -4.97 2.27 -2.74
N SER A 53 -4.67 2.89 -3.87
CA SER A 53 -4.75 4.35 -3.97
C SER A 53 -6.18 4.84 -3.77
N ASN A 54 -7.15 4.13 -4.31
CA ASN A 54 -8.55 4.50 -4.13
C ASN A 54 -8.98 4.39 -2.66
N VAL A 55 -8.60 3.30 -2.02
CA VAL A 55 -8.97 3.07 -0.61
C VAL A 55 -8.28 4.06 0.30
N LEU A 56 -7.00 4.34 0.03
CA LEU A 56 -6.21 5.26 0.85
C LEU A 56 -6.45 6.72 0.46
N GLU A 57 -7.16 6.97 -0.64
CA GLU A 57 -7.50 8.31 -1.11
C GLU A 57 -6.26 9.15 -1.42
N VAL A 58 -5.29 8.51 -2.05
CA VAL A 58 -4.08 9.18 -2.52
C VAL A 58 -3.93 8.94 -4.01
N PRO A 59 -3.24 9.83 -4.73
CA PRO A 59 -3.01 9.60 -6.16
C PRO A 59 -2.18 8.33 -6.37
N ALA A 60 -2.57 7.55 -7.38
CA ALA A 60 -1.82 6.33 -7.69
C ALA A 60 -0.37 6.65 -8.05
N SER A 61 -0.12 7.81 -8.64
CA SER A 61 1.23 8.21 -9.02
C SER A 61 2.17 8.28 -7.81
N ASN A 62 1.65 8.66 -6.63
CA ASN A 62 2.48 8.68 -5.43
C ASN A 62 3.00 7.30 -5.09
N LEU A 63 2.14 6.29 -5.20
CA LEU A 63 2.53 4.93 -4.92
C LEU A 63 3.44 4.37 -6.02
N MET A 64 3.16 4.73 -7.26
CA MET A 64 3.98 4.27 -8.38
C MET A 64 5.38 4.89 -8.35
N ASP A 65 5.51 6.12 -7.88
CA ASP A 65 6.81 6.73 -7.72
C ASP A 65 7.67 5.94 -6.75
N GLY A 66 7.08 5.47 -5.66
CA GLY A 66 7.80 4.63 -4.72
C GLY A 66 8.23 3.31 -5.35
N LEU A 67 7.41 2.78 -6.26
CA LEU A 67 7.72 1.54 -6.95
C LEU A 67 8.89 1.72 -7.92
N GLN A 68 8.97 2.86 -8.58
CA GLN A 68 9.99 3.10 -9.60
C GLN A 68 11.35 3.43 -9.02
N LYS A 69 11.44 3.64 -7.74
CA LYS A 69 12.72 3.95 -7.08
C LYS A 69 13.37 2.67 -6.63
N ALA A 70 13.89 1.99 -7.55
CA ALA A 70 14.61 0.77 -7.25
C ALA A 70 16.04 1.07 -6.81
#